data_1c9d8389d5cf8aae9124c6a9f577e2f7
#
_entry.id   1c9d8389d5cf8aae9124c6a9f577e2f7
#
_cell.length_a   1.000
_cell.length_b   1.000
_cell.length_c   1.000
_cell.angle_alpha   90.00
_cell.angle_beta   90.00
_cell.angle_gamma   90.00
#
_symmetry.space_group_name_H-M   'P 1'
#
loop_
_entity.id
_entity.type
_entity.pdbx_description
1 polymer ?
#
loop_
_entity_poly.entity_id
_entity_poly.type
_entity_poly.pdbx_seq_one_letter_code
_entity_poly.pdbx_strand_id
1 'polypeptide(L)'
;HMPAHFYTSPEIYEREKERIFQKEWLCMGRVEELDQPGDYLTFRVAGEPVVVCKDAAGKLRAFSNVCRHRGTQVAFGESDSGTPFGKGCERAFSCPYHGWTYDLEGKLINAPHSKEMEGFDTADFGLVPLRVDTWAGFLFVNFDPDARDLMDVLNEVDFPQTYKPYRYEDFRLASKFSFELDCNWKFVNENLTDIYHIAVLHVNTFGPWQPLESYEFRPVRGGYHGYFKGKTLAPNGDSLFGTIPWISGKLAEGGY
;
A
#
# COMPACT_ATOMS: atom_id res chain seq x y z
N HIS A 1 -10.56 -25.42 -6.09
CA HIS A 1 -9.72 -25.11 -4.94
C HIS A 1 -8.25 -25.19 -5.33
N MET A 2 -7.44 -24.23 -4.90
CA MET A 2 -6.01 -24.37 -4.98
C MET A 2 -5.53 -25.54 -4.10
N PRO A 3 -4.57 -26.37 -4.54
CA PRO A 3 -3.97 -27.40 -3.69
C PRO A 3 -3.35 -26.81 -2.42
N ALA A 4 -3.44 -27.55 -1.31
CA ALA A 4 -3.00 -27.05 0.01
C ALA A 4 -1.55 -26.56 0.05
N HIS A 5 -0.65 -27.15 -0.74
CA HIS A 5 0.76 -26.76 -0.78
C HIS A 5 0.98 -25.30 -1.26
N PHE A 6 0.03 -24.70 -2.00
CA PHE A 6 0.12 -23.27 -2.36
C PHE A 6 -0.02 -22.33 -1.14
N TYR A 7 -0.59 -22.81 -0.06
CA TYR A 7 -0.74 -22.02 1.18
C TYR A 7 0.34 -22.33 2.22
N THR A 8 0.99 -23.49 2.14
CA THR A 8 1.86 -23.99 3.20
C THR A 8 3.32 -24.15 2.80
N SER A 9 3.65 -24.15 1.49
CA SER A 9 5.03 -24.30 1.04
C SER A 9 5.82 -22.98 1.15
N PRO A 10 6.94 -22.96 1.90
CA PRO A 10 7.86 -21.83 1.91
C PRO A 10 8.41 -21.49 0.52
N GLU A 11 8.68 -22.49 -0.31
CA GLU A 11 9.22 -22.31 -1.67
C GLU A 11 8.23 -21.54 -2.57
N ILE A 12 6.92 -21.82 -2.44
CA ILE A 12 5.89 -21.08 -3.16
C ILE A 12 5.86 -19.63 -2.66
N TYR A 13 5.93 -19.42 -1.35
CA TYR A 13 5.95 -18.07 -0.81
C TYR A 13 7.16 -17.26 -1.29
N GLU A 14 8.35 -17.86 -1.35
CA GLU A 14 9.54 -17.17 -1.92
C GLU A 14 9.30 -16.78 -3.39
N ARG A 15 8.69 -17.65 -4.19
CA ARG A 15 8.31 -17.33 -5.58
C ARG A 15 7.25 -16.23 -5.67
N GLU A 16 6.32 -16.17 -4.73
CA GLU A 16 5.32 -15.10 -4.63
C GLU A 16 5.98 -13.76 -4.31
N LYS A 17 6.96 -13.75 -3.40
CA LYS A 17 7.76 -12.54 -3.14
C LYS A 17 8.43 -12.02 -4.42
N GLU A 18 9.12 -12.90 -5.14
CA GLU A 18 9.85 -12.52 -6.36
C GLU A 18 8.94 -12.12 -7.53
N ARG A 19 7.76 -12.74 -7.66
CA ARG A 19 6.93 -12.62 -8.86
C ARG A 19 5.68 -11.77 -8.68
N ILE A 20 5.30 -11.50 -7.44
CA ILE A 20 4.13 -10.69 -7.10
C ILE A 20 4.58 -9.45 -6.31
N PHE A 21 5.02 -9.63 -5.07
CA PHE A 21 5.30 -8.51 -4.18
C PHE A 21 6.45 -7.60 -4.65
N GLN A 22 7.41 -8.15 -5.40
CA GLN A 22 8.53 -7.39 -5.96
C GLN A 22 8.28 -6.91 -7.41
N LYS A 23 7.12 -7.22 -8.01
CA LYS A 23 6.81 -6.88 -9.41
C LYS A 23 5.56 -6.02 -9.58
N GLU A 24 4.64 -6.09 -8.63
CA GLU A 24 3.37 -5.40 -8.74
C GLU A 24 3.39 -4.06 -8.00
N TRP A 25 2.51 -3.14 -8.42
CA TRP A 25 2.25 -1.91 -7.70
C TRP A 25 1.47 -2.19 -6.42
N LEU A 26 2.02 -1.80 -5.29
CA LEU A 26 1.45 -2.02 -3.98
C LEU A 26 0.96 -0.70 -3.39
N CYS A 27 -0.33 -0.64 -3.03
CA CYS A 27 -0.91 0.51 -2.35
C CYS A 27 -0.43 0.55 -0.89
N MET A 28 0.26 1.62 -0.51
CA MET A 28 0.92 1.77 0.79
C MET A 28 0.20 2.73 1.73
N GLY A 29 -0.77 3.49 1.26
CA GLY A 29 -1.50 4.45 2.08
C GLY A 29 -1.94 5.68 1.31
N ARG A 30 -2.02 6.82 2.00
CA ARG A 30 -2.47 8.09 1.43
C ARG A 30 -1.33 9.10 1.33
N VAL A 31 -1.30 9.87 0.24
CA VAL A 31 -0.28 10.92 0.01
C VAL A 31 -0.33 12.01 1.08
N GLU A 32 -1.50 12.29 1.62
CA GLU A 32 -1.70 13.30 2.67
C GLU A 32 -1.03 12.95 4.01
N GLU A 33 -0.59 11.70 4.18
CA GLU A 33 0.23 11.30 5.34
C GLU A 33 1.65 11.88 5.26
N LEU A 34 2.05 12.36 4.06
CA LEU A 34 3.32 13.04 3.77
C LEU A 34 3.02 14.50 3.41
N ASP A 35 2.75 15.35 4.40
CA ASP A 35 2.27 16.73 4.19
C ASP A 35 3.41 17.67 3.77
N GLN A 36 4.52 17.63 4.47
CA GLN A 36 5.64 18.55 4.28
C GLN A 36 6.95 17.86 3.91
N PRO A 37 7.93 18.58 3.34
CA PRO A 37 9.27 18.06 3.12
C PRO A 37 9.89 17.51 4.40
N GLY A 38 10.45 16.31 4.31
CA GLY A 38 11.00 15.57 5.44
C GLY A 38 10.06 14.50 6.01
N ASP A 39 8.75 14.63 5.79
CA ASP A 39 7.81 13.59 6.20
C ASP A 39 8.14 12.27 5.52
N TYR A 40 8.06 11.19 6.29
CA TYR A 40 8.26 9.84 5.78
C TYR A 40 7.33 8.83 6.44
N LEU A 41 7.09 7.74 5.70
CA LEU A 41 6.39 6.55 6.14
C LEU A 41 7.32 5.35 5.99
N THR A 42 7.27 4.43 6.95
CA THR A 42 7.97 3.16 6.86
C THR A 42 6.97 2.02 6.76
N PHE A 43 7.32 1.02 5.96
CA PHE A 43 6.50 -0.16 5.71
C PHE A 43 7.37 -1.41 5.70
N ARG A 44 6.73 -2.56 5.84
CA ARG A 44 7.35 -3.86 5.58
C ARG A 44 6.49 -4.67 4.62
N VAL A 45 7.06 -5.03 3.48
CA VAL A 45 6.38 -5.76 2.41
C VAL A 45 7.08 -7.09 2.20
N ALA A 46 6.38 -8.19 2.46
CA ALA A 46 6.93 -9.55 2.32
C ALA A 46 8.31 -9.74 3.01
N GLY A 47 8.51 -9.05 4.14
CA GLY A 47 9.76 -9.03 4.88
C GLY A 47 10.71 -7.89 4.55
N GLU A 48 10.57 -7.23 3.39
CA GLU A 48 11.44 -6.14 2.95
C GLU A 48 11.03 -4.79 3.58
N PRO A 49 11.95 -4.08 4.25
CA PRO A 49 11.66 -2.77 4.81
C PRO A 49 11.71 -1.69 3.72
N VAL A 50 10.71 -0.84 3.71
CA VAL A 50 10.55 0.26 2.76
C VAL A 50 10.42 1.58 3.50
N VAL A 51 10.99 2.64 2.96
CA VAL A 51 10.72 4.03 3.36
C VAL A 51 10.22 4.83 2.17
N VAL A 52 9.13 5.56 2.37
CA VAL A 52 8.63 6.56 1.42
C VAL A 52 8.71 7.91 2.09
N CYS A 53 9.26 8.91 1.42
CA CYS A 53 9.41 10.25 1.97
C CYS A 53 9.09 11.34 0.95
N LYS A 54 8.90 12.55 1.45
CA LYS A 54 8.86 13.76 0.64
C LYS A 54 10.21 14.47 0.75
N ASP A 55 10.92 14.61 -0.38
CA ASP A 55 12.22 15.27 -0.40
C ASP A 55 12.11 16.79 -0.17
N ALA A 56 13.25 17.47 -0.10
CA ALA A 56 13.29 18.93 0.15
C ALA A 56 12.57 19.75 -0.94
N ALA A 57 12.44 19.23 -2.14
CA ALA A 57 11.69 19.84 -3.25
C ALA A 57 10.20 19.48 -3.25
N GLY A 58 9.73 18.69 -2.27
CA GLY A 58 8.36 18.22 -2.17
C GLY A 58 8.03 17.03 -3.07
N LYS A 59 9.05 16.40 -3.68
CA LYS A 59 8.86 15.23 -4.53
C LYS A 59 8.82 13.96 -3.68
N LEU A 60 7.90 13.04 -4.01
CA LEU A 60 7.85 11.71 -3.41
C LEU A 60 9.06 10.87 -3.84
N ARG A 61 9.65 10.19 -2.89
CA ARG A 61 10.75 9.24 -3.05
C ARG A 61 10.44 7.97 -2.30
N ALA A 62 10.87 6.84 -2.82
CA ALA A 62 10.80 5.56 -2.13
C ALA A 62 12.13 4.84 -2.23
N PHE A 63 12.51 4.15 -1.15
CA PHE A 63 13.77 3.41 -1.08
C PHE A 63 13.57 2.11 -0.30
N SER A 64 14.43 1.12 -0.57
CA SER A 64 14.70 0.07 0.39
C SER A 64 15.25 0.73 1.65
N ASN A 65 14.63 0.48 2.79
CA ASN A 65 14.99 1.09 4.08
C ASN A 65 16.16 0.35 4.74
N VAL A 66 17.21 0.10 3.95
CA VAL A 66 18.37 -0.72 4.32
C VAL A 66 19.67 0.02 4.06
N CYS A 67 20.47 0.22 5.09
CA CYS A 67 21.77 0.84 4.99
C CYS A 67 22.72 0.03 4.07
N ARG A 68 23.31 0.70 3.10
CA ARG A 68 24.22 0.10 2.12
C ARG A 68 25.54 -0.42 2.70
N HIS A 69 25.81 -0.07 3.96
CA HIS A 69 27.01 -0.57 4.65
C HIS A 69 26.84 -2.02 5.14
N ARG A 70 25.91 -2.28 6.07
CA ARG A 70 25.71 -3.60 6.70
C ARG A 70 24.25 -3.96 6.97
N GLY A 71 23.31 -3.44 6.18
CA GLY A 71 21.94 -3.91 6.15
C GLY A 71 21.04 -3.45 7.32
N THR A 72 21.49 -2.53 8.16
CA THR A 72 20.66 -1.97 9.24
C THR A 72 19.59 -1.04 8.66
N GLN A 73 18.38 -1.07 9.20
CA GLN A 73 17.31 -0.13 8.85
C GLN A 73 17.76 1.30 9.18
N VAL A 74 17.43 2.28 8.32
CA VAL A 74 17.89 3.68 8.45
C VAL A 74 16.80 4.65 8.89
N ALA A 75 15.54 4.38 8.54
CA ALA A 75 14.39 5.19 8.95
C ALA A 75 13.49 4.37 9.90
N PHE A 76 13.16 4.98 11.05
CA PHE A 76 12.32 4.37 12.08
C PHE A 76 11.18 5.33 12.36
N GLY A 77 9.95 4.96 12.05
CA GLY A 77 8.79 5.78 12.37
C GLY A 77 8.18 5.39 13.71
N GLU A 78 7.56 6.35 14.37
CA GLU A 78 6.64 6.05 15.46
C GLU A 78 5.44 5.31 14.89
N SER A 79 5.14 4.15 15.44
CA SER A 79 3.95 3.38 15.07
C SER A 79 2.82 3.73 16.02
N ASP A 80 1.76 4.28 15.49
CA ASP A 80 0.52 4.38 16.23
C ASP A 80 -0.02 2.97 16.53
N SER A 81 -0.02 2.58 17.80
CA SER A 81 -0.65 1.34 18.28
C SER A 81 -0.12 0.00 17.71
N GLY A 82 1.20 -0.16 17.60
CA GLY A 82 1.79 -1.46 17.25
C GLY A 82 1.61 -1.89 15.79
N THR A 83 1.32 -0.96 14.91
CA THR A 83 1.23 -1.23 13.46
C THR A 83 2.62 -1.45 12.86
N PRO A 84 2.77 -2.25 11.79
CA PRO A 84 4.03 -2.39 11.05
C PRO A 84 4.39 -1.14 10.23
N PHE A 85 3.66 -0.06 10.41
CA PHE A 85 3.82 1.20 9.71
C PHE A 85 4.34 2.24 10.69
N GLY A 86 5.41 2.93 10.32
CA GLY A 86 5.94 4.05 11.08
C GLY A 86 5.79 5.35 10.32
N LYS A 87 5.67 6.46 11.06
CA LYS A 87 5.64 7.81 10.51
C LYS A 87 6.66 8.67 11.24
N GLY A 88 7.31 9.58 10.53
CA GLY A 88 8.23 10.55 11.12
C GLY A 88 8.52 11.70 10.16
N CYS A 89 9.36 12.62 10.62
CA CYS A 89 9.82 13.76 9.83
C CYS A 89 11.31 13.98 10.11
N GLU A 90 12.14 13.89 9.09
CA GLU A 90 13.60 14.02 9.20
C GLU A 90 14.17 14.81 8.03
N ARG A 91 15.33 15.40 8.25
CA ARG A 91 16.09 16.08 7.18
C ARG A 91 17.03 15.15 6.43
N ALA A 92 17.39 14.04 7.05
CA ALA A 92 18.26 13.01 6.50
C ALA A 92 18.10 11.72 7.35
N PHE A 93 18.32 10.57 6.75
CA PHE A 93 18.27 9.28 7.42
C PHE A 93 19.65 8.87 7.89
N SER A 94 19.86 8.74 9.20
CA SER A 94 21.13 8.34 9.79
C SER A 94 21.06 6.90 10.30
N CYS A 95 21.93 6.05 9.78
CA CYS A 95 22.04 4.66 10.23
C CYS A 95 22.54 4.62 11.69
N PRO A 96 21.79 4.01 12.61
CA PRO A 96 22.16 3.99 14.03
C PRO A 96 23.39 3.10 14.33
N TYR A 97 23.80 2.29 13.35
CA TYR A 97 24.91 1.36 13.56
C TYR A 97 26.29 2.04 13.42
N HIS A 98 26.54 2.74 12.30
CA HIS A 98 27.85 3.36 12.05
C HIS A 98 27.75 4.83 11.58
N GLY A 99 26.57 5.47 11.70
CA GLY A 99 26.40 6.87 11.36
C GLY A 99 26.42 7.20 9.86
N TRP A 100 26.28 6.20 8.96
CA TRP A 100 26.09 6.50 7.56
C TRP A 100 24.80 7.28 7.38
N THR A 101 24.89 8.42 6.71
CA THR A 101 23.78 9.37 6.61
C THR A 101 23.41 9.58 5.14
N TYR A 102 22.13 9.46 4.85
CA TYR A 102 21.55 9.61 3.53
C TYR A 102 20.63 10.83 3.51
N ASP A 103 20.71 11.64 2.46
CA ASP A 103 19.70 12.67 2.24
C ASP A 103 18.34 12.09 1.83
N LEU A 104 17.34 12.96 1.69
CA LEU A 104 15.99 12.55 1.30
C LEU A 104 15.86 12.19 -0.19
N GLU A 105 16.92 12.38 -0.98
CA GLU A 105 17.04 11.85 -2.34
C GLU A 105 17.72 10.47 -2.38
N GLY A 106 18.11 9.94 -1.21
CA GLY A 106 18.75 8.63 -1.05
C GLY A 106 20.27 8.65 -1.24
N LYS A 107 20.91 9.80 -1.46
CA LYS A 107 22.37 9.89 -1.63
C LYS A 107 23.07 9.74 -0.30
N LEU A 108 24.16 8.98 -0.27
CA LEU A 108 25.04 8.91 0.90
C LEU A 108 25.81 10.24 1.01
N ILE A 109 25.49 11.04 2.04
CA ILE A 109 26.10 12.36 2.25
C ILE A 109 27.17 12.36 3.35
N ASN A 110 27.19 11.33 4.21
CA ASN A 110 28.21 11.16 5.23
C ASN A 110 28.48 9.68 5.50
N ALA A 111 29.74 9.29 5.46
CA ALA A 111 30.22 7.98 5.87
C ALA A 111 31.44 8.18 6.78
N PRO A 112 31.27 8.09 8.13
CA PRO A 112 32.36 8.31 9.06
C PRO A 112 33.57 7.41 8.77
N HIS A 113 34.78 7.95 8.90
CA HIS A 113 36.06 7.25 8.67
C HIS A 113 36.30 6.74 7.24
N SER A 114 35.50 7.16 6.24
CA SER A 114 35.70 6.73 4.84
C SER A 114 36.69 7.59 4.05
N LYS A 115 37.05 8.78 4.56
CA LYS A 115 37.90 9.75 3.82
C LYS A 115 39.29 9.21 3.49
N GLU A 116 39.79 8.24 4.22
CA GLU A 116 41.10 7.63 4.04
C GLU A 116 41.06 6.31 3.26
N MET A 117 39.86 5.90 2.83
CA MET A 117 39.64 4.67 2.06
C MET A 117 39.89 4.93 0.58
N GLU A 118 40.94 4.33 0.04
CA GLU A 118 41.24 4.41 -1.39
C GLU A 118 40.12 3.76 -2.22
N GLY A 119 39.62 4.48 -3.25
CA GLY A 119 38.58 4.00 -4.14
C GLY A 119 37.16 4.04 -3.58
N PHE A 120 36.94 4.63 -2.39
CA PHE A 120 35.60 4.79 -1.84
C PHE A 120 34.92 6.06 -2.41
N ASP A 121 33.84 5.86 -3.15
CA ASP A 121 32.98 6.95 -3.60
C ASP A 121 31.58 6.84 -2.97
N THR A 122 31.14 7.90 -2.27
CA THR A 122 29.79 7.93 -1.67
C THR A 122 28.69 7.78 -2.70
N ALA A 123 28.94 8.15 -3.96
CA ALA A 123 27.95 8.04 -5.04
C ALA A 123 27.52 6.58 -5.31
N ASP A 124 28.41 5.60 -5.02
CA ASP A 124 28.12 4.19 -5.24
C ASP A 124 27.26 3.55 -4.15
N PHE A 125 27.05 4.27 -3.04
CA PHE A 125 26.41 3.73 -1.83
C PHE A 125 25.12 4.43 -1.43
N GLY A 126 24.42 5.06 -2.38
CA GLY A 126 23.07 5.59 -2.15
C GLY A 126 22.07 4.48 -1.78
N LEU A 127 20.99 4.83 -1.10
CA LEU A 127 19.88 3.91 -0.85
C LEU A 127 19.34 3.36 -2.18
N VAL A 128 18.94 2.09 -2.19
CA VAL A 128 18.36 1.47 -3.38
C VAL A 128 16.98 2.09 -3.65
N PRO A 129 16.81 2.79 -4.79
CA PRO A 129 15.55 3.44 -5.10
C PRO A 129 14.47 2.41 -5.46
N LEU A 130 13.25 2.70 -5.06
CA LEU A 130 12.04 2.01 -5.48
C LEU A 130 11.21 2.98 -6.33
N ARG A 131 10.37 2.44 -7.21
CA ARG A 131 9.40 3.27 -7.92
C ARG A 131 8.29 3.69 -6.98
N VAL A 132 7.88 4.95 -7.08
CA VAL A 132 6.76 5.52 -6.32
C VAL A 132 5.89 6.32 -7.28
N ASP A 133 4.58 6.14 -7.17
CA ASP A 133 3.59 6.87 -7.95
C ASP A 133 2.30 7.03 -7.15
N THR A 134 1.36 7.81 -7.67
CA THR A 134 0.11 8.13 -6.98
C THR A 134 -1.07 8.07 -7.92
N TRP A 135 -2.22 7.64 -7.38
CA TRP A 135 -3.49 7.74 -8.06
C TRP A 135 -4.59 8.13 -7.06
N ALA A 136 -5.35 9.18 -7.38
CA ALA A 136 -6.50 9.65 -6.60
C ALA A 136 -6.21 9.82 -5.09
N GLY A 137 -5.00 10.28 -4.75
CA GLY A 137 -4.55 10.47 -3.37
C GLY A 137 -4.00 9.20 -2.70
N PHE A 138 -4.02 8.06 -3.37
CA PHE A 138 -3.36 6.85 -2.89
C PHE A 138 -1.90 6.82 -3.33
N LEU A 139 -1.05 6.28 -2.46
CA LEU A 139 0.38 6.11 -2.63
C LEU A 139 0.70 4.68 -3.03
N PHE A 140 1.47 4.51 -4.09
CA PHE A 140 1.88 3.19 -4.59
C PHE A 140 3.40 3.09 -4.68
N VAL A 141 3.92 1.90 -4.38
CA VAL A 141 5.34 1.56 -4.51
C VAL A 141 5.50 0.30 -5.35
N ASN A 142 6.59 0.23 -6.14
CA ASN A 142 6.99 -0.97 -6.85
C ASN A 142 8.50 -1.18 -6.71
N PHE A 143 8.90 -2.42 -6.43
CA PHE A 143 10.31 -2.81 -6.26
C PHE A 143 11.03 -3.00 -7.61
N ASP A 144 10.29 -3.24 -8.69
CA ASP A 144 10.85 -3.42 -10.02
C ASP A 144 11.18 -2.07 -10.67
N PRO A 145 12.45 -1.75 -10.93
CA PRO A 145 12.80 -0.51 -11.62
C PRO A 145 12.22 -0.43 -13.04
N ASP A 146 11.98 -1.58 -13.67
CA ASP A 146 11.44 -1.71 -15.02
C ASP A 146 9.92 -1.92 -15.06
N ALA A 147 9.24 -1.76 -13.92
CA ALA A 147 7.78 -1.88 -13.84
C ALA A 147 7.11 -0.91 -14.83
N ARG A 148 6.00 -1.35 -15.42
CA ARG A 148 5.14 -0.49 -16.22
C ARG A 148 4.60 0.67 -15.38
N ASP A 149 4.27 1.77 -16.02
CA ASP A 149 3.70 2.91 -15.30
C ASP A 149 2.39 2.55 -14.61
N LEU A 150 2.20 3.08 -13.41
CA LEU A 150 1.01 2.80 -12.58
C LEU A 150 -0.29 3.04 -13.37
N MET A 151 -0.35 4.16 -14.09
CA MET A 151 -1.57 4.50 -14.84
C MET A 151 -1.84 3.54 -15.98
N ASP A 152 -0.82 2.97 -16.61
CA ASP A 152 -1.01 1.95 -17.65
C ASP A 152 -1.60 0.67 -17.07
N VAL A 153 -1.11 0.26 -15.90
CA VAL A 153 -1.62 -0.92 -15.20
C VAL A 153 -3.07 -0.71 -14.74
N LEU A 154 -3.38 0.43 -14.14
CA LEU A 154 -4.73 0.75 -13.67
C LEU A 154 -5.74 0.88 -14.82
N ASN A 155 -5.32 1.44 -15.96
CA ASN A 155 -6.16 1.58 -17.14
C ASN A 155 -6.49 0.24 -17.81
N GLU A 156 -5.60 -0.75 -17.74
CA GLU A 156 -5.89 -2.10 -18.27
C GLU A 156 -7.11 -2.76 -17.64
N VAL A 157 -7.34 -2.46 -16.37
CA VAL A 157 -8.48 -2.98 -15.62
C VAL A 157 -9.62 -1.96 -15.50
N ASP A 158 -9.57 -0.85 -16.25
CA ASP A 158 -10.59 0.23 -16.25
C ASP A 158 -10.82 0.85 -14.86
N PHE A 159 -9.81 0.76 -13.98
CA PHE A 159 -9.94 1.17 -12.59
C PHE A 159 -10.17 2.69 -12.44
N PRO A 160 -9.38 3.57 -13.09
CA PRO A 160 -9.57 5.01 -12.96
C PRO A 160 -10.94 5.49 -13.44
N GLN A 161 -11.45 4.95 -14.54
CA GLN A 161 -12.74 5.37 -15.09
C GLN A 161 -13.91 4.88 -14.23
N THR A 162 -13.82 3.64 -13.74
CA THR A 162 -14.82 3.04 -12.88
C THR A 162 -15.01 3.82 -11.58
N TYR A 163 -13.89 4.25 -10.97
CA TYR A 163 -13.91 4.89 -9.64
C TYR A 163 -13.81 6.42 -9.66
N LYS A 164 -13.66 7.04 -10.84
CA LYS A 164 -13.66 8.50 -11.01
C LYS A 164 -14.83 9.23 -10.34
N PRO A 165 -16.08 8.72 -10.39
CA PRO A 165 -17.22 9.40 -9.77
C PRO A 165 -17.10 9.55 -8.25
N TYR A 166 -16.27 8.74 -7.58
CA TYR A 166 -16.10 8.81 -6.13
C TYR A 166 -15.20 9.97 -5.68
N ARG A 167 -14.35 10.52 -6.58
CA ARG A 167 -13.46 11.63 -6.26
C ARG A 167 -12.58 11.33 -5.05
N TYR A 168 -11.89 10.18 -5.07
CA TYR A 168 -11.04 9.74 -3.95
C TYR A 168 -9.93 10.73 -3.59
N GLU A 169 -9.54 11.60 -4.50
CA GLU A 169 -8.60 12.69 -4.27
C GLU A 169 -9.07 13.68 -3.21
N ASP A 170 -10.39 13.82 -3.03
CA ASP A 170 -11.01 14.69 -2.02
C ASP A 170 -11.15 14.02 -0.65
N PHE A 171 -10.95 12.70 -0.57
CA PHE A 171 -11.07 11.96 0.68
C PHE A 171 -9.88 12.23 1.60
N ARG A 172 -10.12 12.04 2.89
CA ARG A 172 -9.11 12.16 3.94
C ARG A 172 -9.07 10.88 4.76
N LEU A 173 -7.86 10.52 5.20
CA LEU A 173 -7.66 9.38 6.09
C LEU A 173 -8.29 9.68 7.46
N ALA A 174 -9.32 8.93 7.81
CA ALA A 174 -9.98 9.07 9.09
C ALA A 174 -9.27 8.27 10.20
N SER A 175 -8.89 7.05 9.90
CA SER A 175 -8.09 6.20 10.80
C SER A 175 -7.38 5.10 10.03
N LYS A 176 -6.34 4.54 10.64
CA LYS A 176 -5.55 3.42 10.11
C LYS A 176 -5.35 2.40 11.23
N PHE A 177 -5.59 1.16 10.94
CA PHE A 177 -5.36 0.06 11.87
C PHE A 177 -4.78 -1.14 11.12
N SER A 178 -4.12 -2.02 11.85
CA SER A 178 -3.59 -3.28 11.31
C SER A 178 -3.91 -4.44 12.24
N PHE A 179 -3.93 -5.63 11.66
CA PHE A 179 -4.07 -6.89 12.38
C PHE A 179 -2.95 -7.83 11.95
N GLU A 180 -2.38 -8.54 12.90
CA GLU A 180 -1.52 -9.68 12.63
C GLU A 180 -2.38 -10.95 12.57
N LEU A 181 -2.23 -11.71 11.50
CA LEU A 181 -2.96 -12.95 11.26
C LEU A 181 -1.94 -14.06 10.96
N ASP A 182 -2.01 -15.14 11.73
CA ASP A 182 -1.17 -16.34 11.51
C ASP A 182 -1.71 -17.18 10.35
N CYS A 183 -1.73 -16.58 9.14
CA CYS A 183 -2.21 -17.24 7.94
C CYS A 183 -1.47 -16.78 6.68
N ASN A 184 -1.59 -17.56 5.61
CA ASN A 184 -1.10 -17.15 4.31
C ASN A 184 -1.94 -15.97 3.78
N TRP A 185 -1.30 -14.96 3.18
CA TRP A 185 -1.93 -13.75 2.65
C TRP A 185 -3.08 -14.03 1.66
N LYS A 186 -3.02 -15.14 0.92
CA LYS A 186 -4.07 -15.55 -0.03
C LYS A 186 -5.40 -15.82 0.66
N PHE A 187 -5.40 -16.33 1.91
CA PHE A 187 -6.64 -16.52 2.66
C PHE A 187 -7.38 -15.22 2.93
N VAL A 188 -6.64 -14.13 3.16
CA VAL A 188 -7.25 -12.81 3.34
C VAL A 188 -7.94 -12.36 2.05
N ASN A 189 -7.25 -12.49 0.91
CA ASN A 189 -7.82 -12.15 -0.39
C ASN A 189 -9.01 -13.03 -0.77
N GLU A 190 -8.92 -14.33 -0.57
CA GLU A 190 -10.00 -15.26 -0.84
C GLU A 190 -11.21 -14.97 0.04
N ASN A 191 -11.02 -14.69 1.33
CA ASN A 191 -12.11 -14.33 2.22
C ASN A 191 -12.80 -13.01 1.80
N LEU A 192 -12.05 -12.01 1.34
CA LEU A 192 -12.62 -10.76 0.86
C LEU A 192 -13.40 -10.91 -0.46
N THR A 193 -13.01 -11.87 -1.30
CA THR A 193 -13.64 -12.10 -2.59
C THR A 193 -14.74 -13.16 -2.56
N ASP A 194 -14.76 -14.02 -1.56
CA ASP A 194 -15.83 -14.99 -1.33
C ASP A 194 -17.03 -14.35 -0.64
N ILE A 195 -18.03 -13.98 -1.42
CA ILE A 195 -19.30 -13.43 -0.87
C ILE A 195 -20.22 -14.54 -0.35
N TYR A 196 -19.96 -15.82 -0.67
CA TYR A 196 -20.86 -16.91 -0.36
C TYR A 196 -21.00 -17.19 1.15
N HIS A 197 -19.91 -17.01 1.90
CA HIS A 197 -19.92 -17.20 3.36
C HIS A 197 -20.75 -16.13 4.11
N ILE A 198 -21.01 -14.98 3.50
CA ILE A 198 -21.70 -13.86 4.13
C ILE A 198 -23.11 -14.28 4.60
N ALA A 199 -23.81 -15.03 3.78
CA ALA A 199 -25.17 -15.47 4.08
C ALA A 199 -25.25 -16.44 5.28
N VAL A 200 -24.17 -17.13 5.62
CA VAL A 200 -24.11 -18.14 6.69
C VAL A 200 -23.30 -17.66 7.88
N LEU A 201 -22.06 -17.24 7.66
CA LEU A 201 -21.15 -16.82 8.73
C LEU A 201 -21.58 -15.47 9.36
N HIS A 202 -22.01 -14.54 8.52
CA HIS A 202 -22.38 -13.19 8.92
C HIS A 202 -23.88 -12.98 9.11
N VAL A 203 -24.66 -14.03 9.27
CA VAL A 203 -26.13 -13.98 9.44
C VAL A 203 -26.58 -13.11 10.62
N ASN A 204 -25.79 -13.04 11.69
CA ASN A 204 -26.08 -12.26 12.89
C ASN A 204 -25.31 -10.92 12.95
N THR A 205 -24.61 -10.55 11.88
CA THR A 205 -23.86 -9.30 11.80
C THR A 205 -24.35 -8.50 10.58
N PHE A 206 -23.56 -8.35 9.57
CA PHE A 206 -23.90 -7.54 8.40
C PHE A 206 -24.60 -8.32 7.26
N GLY A 207 -24.62 -9.64 7.31
CA GLY A 207 -25.23 -10.49 6.26
C GLY A 207 -26.68 -10.12 5.90
N PRO A 208 -27.57 -9.78 6.85
CA PRO A 208 -28.94 -9.37 6.52
C PRO A 208 -29.05 -8.10 5.67
N TRP A 209 -28.03 -7.23 5.70
CA TRP A 209 -27.99 -6.01 4.90
C TRP A 209 -27.25 -6.20 3.57
N GLN A 210 -26.53 -7.33 3.42
CA GLN A 210 -25.75 -7.66 2.25
C GLN A 210 -26.14 -9.04 1.66
N PRO A 211 -27.38 -9.20 1.19
CA PRO A 211 -27.80 -10.46 0.59
C PRO A 211 -27.02 -10.75 -0.69
N LEU A 212 -26.84 -12.03 -1.03
CA LEU A 212 -26.00 -12.46 -2.16
C LEU A 212 -26.40 -11.83 -3.49
N GLU A 213 -27.70 -11.64 -3.71
CA GLU A 213 -28.28 -11.00 -4.90
C GLU A 213 -27.94 -9.51 -5.03
N SER A 214 -27.42 -8.88 -3.98
CA SER A 214 -27.00 -7.48 -4.03
C SER A 214 -25.60 -7.29 -4.63
N TYR A 215 -24.86 -8.38 -4.85
CA TYR A 215 -23.52 -8.33 -5.42
C TYR A 215 -23.58 -8.47 -6.94
N GLU A 216 -22.84 -7.62 -7.62
CA GLU A 216 -22.60 -7.69 -9.06
C GLU A 216 -21.09 -7.79 -9.32
N PHE A 217 -20.70 -8.63 -10.29
CA PHE A 217 -19.34 -8.78 -10.73
C PHE A 217 -19.23 -8.43 -12.21
N ARG A 218 -18.37 -7.48 -12.53
CA ARG A 218 -18.06 -7.11 -13.91
C ARG A 218 -16.66 -7.62 -14.26
N PRO A 219 -16.51 -8.55 -15.21
CA PRO A 219 -15.21 -9.00 -15.68
C PRO A 219 -14.39 -7.84 -16.25
N VAL A 220 -13.12 -7.81 -15.95
CA VAL A 220 -12.11 -6.95 -16.56
C VAL A 220 -10.90 -7.79 -16.94
N ARG A 221 -9.96 -7.22 -17.67
CA ARG A 221 -8.75 -7.94 -18.04
C ARG A 221 -7.98 -8.35 -16.77
N GLY A 222 -7.75 -9.64 -16.61
CA GLY A 222 -7.01 -10.18 -15.47
C GLY A 222 -7.76 -10.27 -14.14
N GLY A 223 -9.08 -9.96 -14.13
CA GLY A 223 -9.84 -10.02 -12.89
C GLY A 223 -11.31 -9.63 -13.05
N TYR A 224 -11.84 -8.99 -12.03
CA TYR A 224 -13.20 -8.46 -12.05
C TYR A 224 -13.33 -7.28 -11.07
N HIS A 225 -14.31 -6.41 -11.35
CA HIS A 225 -14.80 -5.43 -10.37
C HIS A 225 -16.01 -6.03 -9.66
N GLY A 226 -15.97 -6.05 -8.34
CA GLY A 226 -17.10 -6.43 -7.50
C GLY A 226 -17.83 -5.17 -7.02
N TYR A 227 -19.15 -5.18 -7.11
CA TYR A 227 -20.02 -4.10 -6.62
C TYR A 227 -21.02 -4.69 -5.65
N PHE A 228 -21.33 -3.91 -4.64
CA PHE A 228 -22.36 -4.22 -3.68
C PHE A 228 -23.45 -3.15 -3.72
N LYS A 229 -24.71 -3.58 -3.83
CA LYS A 229 -25.88 -2.71 -3.77
C LYS A 229 -26.71 -3.08 -2.57
N GLY A 230 -26.66 -2.28 -1.55
CA GLY A 230 -27.36 -2.63 -0.33
C GLY A 230 -27.44 -1.49 0.68
N LYS A 231 -28.04 -1.81 1.81
CA LYS A 231 -28.10 -0.90 2.93
C LYS A 231 -26.75 -0.77 3.61
N THR A 232 -26.47 0.37 4.20
CA THR A 232 -25.25 0.56 4.98
C THR A 232 -25.31 -0.26 6.29
N LEU A 233 -24.17 -0.40 6.96
CA LEU A 233 -24.09 -1.05 8.27
C LEU A 233 -24.58 -0.17 9.44
N ALA A 234 -25.13 1.02 9.14
CA ALA A 234 -25.76 1.84 10.15
C ALA A 234 -27.00 1.13 10.73
N PRO A 235 -27.34 1.36 12.02
CA PRO A 235 -28.44 0.65 12.69
C PRO A 235 -29.79 0.75 11.98
N ASN A 236 -30.07 1.83 11.26
CA ASN A 236 -31.28 2.03 10.46
C ASN A 236 -31.12 1.57 8.99
N GLY A 237 -29.94 1.09 8.58
CA GLY A 237 -29.63 0.69 7.22
C GLY A 237 -29.44 1.84 6.24
N ASP A 238 -29.50 3.09 6.69
CA ASP A 238 -29.29 4.27 5.85
C ASP A 238 -27.85 4.79 5.99
N SER A 239 -27.41 5.60 5.00
CA SER A 239 -26.09 6.26 5.12
C SER A 239 -26.09 7.26 6.29
N LEU A 240 -25.09 7.18 7.16
CA LEU A 240 -24.91 8.15 8.25
C LEU A 240 -24.70 9.58 7.76
N PHE A 241 -24.16 9.75 6.54
CA PHE A 241 -23.81 11.04 5.96
C PHE A 241 -24.66 11.38 4.74
N GLY A 242 -25.73 10.62 4.47
CA GLY A 242 -26.56 10.75 3.28
C GLY A 242 -25.87 10.17 2.03
N THR A 243 -26.39 10.53 0.88
CA THR A 243 -25.78 10.17 -0.42
C THR A 243 -24.61 11.10 -0.72
N ILE A 244 -23.62 10.62 -1.47
CA ILE A 244 -22.51 11.44 -1.94
C ILE A 244 -23.09 12.48 -2.93
N PRO A 245 -23.01 13.81 -2.62
CA PRO A 245 -23.80 14.82 -3.34
C PRO A 245 -23.50 14.95 -4.84
N TRP A 246 -22.29 14.56 -5.25
CA TRP A 246 -21.84 14.66 -6.64
C TRP A 246 -22.00 13.36 -7.44
N ILE A 247 -22.41 12.26 -6.80
CA ILE A 247 -22.73 11.03 -7.52
C ILE A 247 -24.19 11.08 -7.94
N SER A 248 -24.46 10.90 -9.24
CA SER A 248 -25.79 10.94 -9.83
C SER A 248 -26.03 9.76 -10.78
N GLY A 249 -27.28 9.58 -11.20
CA GLY A 249 -27.70 8.52 -12.11
C GLY A 249 -27.61 7.13 -11.47
N LYS A 250 -27.19 6.13 -12.24
CA LYS A 250 -27.18 4.73 -11.80
C LYS A 250 -26.36 4.49 -10.55
N LEU A 251 -25.29 5.26 -10.34
CA LEU A 251 -24.46 5.17 -9.12
C LEU A 251 -25.24 5.64 -7.88
N ALA A 252 -26.00 6.75 -8.02
CA ALA A 252 -26.83 7.25 -6.91
C ALA A 252 -28.00 6.32 -6.60
N GLU A 253 -28.60 5.72 -7.64
CA GLU A 253 -29.73 4.78 -7.52
C GLU A 253 -29.29 3.39 -7.07
N GLY A 254 -28.06 3.02 -7.33
CA GLY A 254 -27.53 1.68 -7.11
C GLY A 254 -26.87 1.44 -5.75
N GLY A 255 -26.59 2.45 -4.96
CA GLY A 255 -25.91 2.28 -3.67
C GLY A 255 -24.53 1.61 -3.80
N TYR A 256 -23.60 2.27 -4.48
CA TYR A 256 -22.20 1.82 -4.53
C TYR A 256 -21.45 2.30 -3.30
#